data_cce010cc91361bd748cabc201c3ef8c8
#
_entry.id   cce010cc91361bd748cabc201c3ef8c8
#
_cell.length_a   1.000
_cell.length_b   1.000
_cell.length_c   1.000
_cell.angle_alpha   90.00
_cell.angle_beta   90.00
_cell.angle_gamma   90.00
#
_symmetry.space_group_name_H-M   'P 1'
#
loop_
_entity.id
_entity.type
_entity.pdbx_description
1 polymer ?
#
loop_
_entity_poly.entity_id
_entity_poly.type
_entity_poly.pdbx_seq_one_letter_code
_entity_poly.pdbx_strand_id
1 'polypeptide(L)'
;MAEEKEVLMYKGRPLMRVDNLIYYGSMADSHIVMLQILETKKVGDAEIASRVSVQLQLTDPAAKSRNRIVKKGEKDGLYTALDFGSVWLDRALAGK
;
A
#
# COMPACT_ATOMS: atom_id res chain seq x y z
N MET A 1 5.32 10.93 -23.25
CA MET A 1 5.34 10.16 -23.06
C MET A 1 4.74 9.60 -22.30
N ALA A 2 4.38 8.94 -22.43
CA ALA A 2 3.64 8.37 -21.58
C ALA A 2 4.36 7.75 -20.67
N GLU A 3 4.04 7.80 -19.57
CA GLU A 3 4.66 7.13 -18.74
C GLU A 3 4.23 5.89 -18.64
N GLU A 4 4.92 4.98 -18.49
CA GLU A 4 4.52 3.73 -18.24
C GLU A 4 4.34 3.54 -16.93
N LYS A 5 3.20 3.32 -16.43
CA LYS A 5 2.93 2.92 -15.12
C LYS A 5 3.01 1.48 -15.09
N GLU A 6 4.00 0.96 -14.42
CA GLU A 6 4.09 -0.46 -14.27
C GLU A 6 3.10 -0.92 -13.30
N VAL A 7 2.23 -1.80 -13.66
CA VAL A 7 1.26 -2.40 -12.75
C VAL A 7 1.74 -3.80 -12.45
N LEU A 8 2.17 -4.02 -11.24
CA LEU A 8 2.65 -5.31 -10.80
C LEU A 8 1.53 -6.02 -10.05
N MET A 9 1.65 -7.31 -9.90
CA MET A 9 0.67 -8.08 -9.16
C MET A 9 1.31 -8.69 -7.94
N TYR A 10 0.61 -8.66 -6.82
CA TYR A 10 1.10 -9.24 -5.60
C TYR A 10 -0.06 -9.99 -4.96
N LYS A 11 0.08 -11.27 -4.79
CA LYS A 11 -0.97 -12.13 -4.22
C LYS A 11 -2.31 -11.93 -4.93
N GLY A 12 -2.25 -11.81 -6.24
CA GLY A 12 -3.46 -11.71 -7.05
C GLY A 12 -4.10 -10.34 -7.12
N ARG A 13 -3.48 -9.32 -6.56
CA ARG A 13 -4.06 -7.98 -6.61
C ARG A 13 -3.07 -7.02 -7.23
N PRO A 14 -3.55 -5.97 -7.87
CA PRO A 14 -2.65 -5.00 -8.51
C PRO A 14 -1.86 -4.20 -7.50
N LEU A 15 -0.63 -3.88 -7.87
CA LEU A 15 0.26 -3.11 -7.04
C LEU A 15 0.83 -2.00 -7.91
N MET A 16 0.55 -0.75 -7.57
CA MET A 16 1.00 0.37 -8.38
C MET A 16 1.88 1.27 -7.55
N ARG A 17 3.00 1.68 -8.09
CA ARG A 17 3.92 2.53 -7.38
C ARG A 17 4.02 3.89 -8.06
N VAL A 18 3.97 4.95 -7.27
CA VAL A 18 4.16 6.30 -7.74
C VAL A 18 5.09 6.97 -6.75
N ASP A 19 6.33 7.22 -7.16
CA ASP A 19 7.34 7.80 -6.27
C ASP A 19 7.51 6.94 -5.02
N ASN A 20 7.29 7.47 -3.83
CA ASN A 20 7.41 6.67 -2.62
C ASN A 20 6.06 6.25 -2.08
N LEU A 21 5.03 6.29 -2.90
CA LEU A 21 3.73 5.77 -2.52
C LEU A 21 3.44 4.51 -3.32
N ILE A 22 2.89 3.51 -2.66
CA ILE A 22 2.53 2.26 -3.30
C ILE A 22 1.09 1.97 -2.94
N TYR A 23 0.28 1.72 -3.96
CA TYR A 23 -1.13 1.40 -3.77
C TYR A 23 -1.34 -0.07 -4.07
N TYR A 24 -1.93 -0.80 -3.16
CA TYR A 24 -2.16 -2.23 -3.29
C TYR A 24 -3.66 -2.48 -3.22
N GLY A 25 -4.19 -3.08 -4.26
CA GLY A 25 -5.61 -3.38 -4.35
C GLY A 25 -6.25 -2.64 -5.50
N SER A 26 -7.56 -2.65 -5.55
CA SER A 26 -8.30 -2.04 -6.64
C SER A 26 -9.27 -1.02 -6.09
N MET A 27 -9.39 0.11 -6.77
CA MET A 27 -10.38 1.10 -6.38
C MET A 27 -11.81 0.61 -6.62
N ALA A 28 -11.97 -0.51 -7.32
CA ALA A 28 -13.28 -1.12 -7.46
C ALA A 28 -13.72 -1.87 -6.22
N ASP A 29 -12.78 -2.17 -5.32
CA ASP A 29 -13.13 -2.81 -4.05
C ASP A 29 -13.45 -1.75 -3.01
N SER A 30 -13.99 -2.15 -1.89
CA SER A 30 -14.37 -1.20 -0.84
C SER A 30 -13.17 -0.65 -0.07
N HIS A 31 -12.04 -1.34 -0.13
CA HIS A 31 -10.85 -0.94 0.61
C HIS A 31 -9.63 -1.04 -0.28
N ILE A 32 -8.62 -0.28 0.06
CA ILE A 32 -7.34 -0.33 -0.64
C ILE A 32 -6.25 -0.10 0.40
N VAL A 33 -5.07 -0.60 0.15
CA VAL A 33 -3.93 -0.39 1.03
C VAL A 33 -2.97 0.60 0.40
N MET A 34 -2.55 1.58 1.17
CA MET A 34 -1.55 2.54 0.72
C MET A 34 -0.31 2.36 1.57
N LEU A 35 0.83 2.22 0.91
CA LEU A 35 2.10 2.15 1.62
C LEU A 35 2.90 3.38 1.25
N GLN A 36 3.56 3.96 2.23
CA GLN A 36 4.41 5.11 1.99
C GLN A 36 5.79 4.82 2.53
N ILE A 37 6.80 4.98 1.70
CA ILE A 37 8.17 4.78 2.13
C ILE A 37 8.60 6.01 2.90
N LEU A 38 8.84 5.84 4.18
CA LEU A 38 9.19 6.96 5.04
C LEU A 38 10.70 7.15 5.13
N GLU A 39 11.45 6.06 5.13
CA GLU A 39 12.90 6.14 5.22
C GLU A 39 13.52 5.07 4.37
N THR A 40 14.67 5.37 3.82
CA THR A 40 15.45 4.39 3.07
C THR A 40 16.84 4.34 3.66
N LYS A 41 17.56 3.25 3.40
CA LYS A 41 18.94 3.19 3.78
C LYS A 41 19.73 2.56 2.65
N LYS A 42 20.99 2.91 2.58
CA LYS A 42 21.85 2.43 1.54
C LYS A 42 22.53 1.18 1.96
N VAL A 43 22.45 0.16 1.14
CA VAL A 43 23.15 -1.08 1.39
C VAL A 43 23.92 -1.36 0.11
N GLY A 44 25.25 -1.19 0.16
CA GLY A 44 26.05 -1.26 -1.05
C GLY A 44 25.63 -0.15 -2.00
N ASP A 45 25.30 -0.51 -3.22
CA ASP A 45 24.87 0.46 -4.19
C ASP A 45 23.36 0.60 -4.27
N ALA A 46 22.62 -0.10 -3.45
CA ALA A 46 21.18 -0.09 -3.52
C ALA A 46 20.57 0.71 -2.38
N GLU A 47 19.46 1.35 -2.67
CA GLU A 47 18.71 2.02 -1.65
C GLU A 47 17.49 1.20 -1.37
N ILE A 48 17.29 0.79 -0.13
CA ILE A 48 16.14 -0.04 0.22
C ILE A 48 15.29 0.68 1.25
N ALA A 49 14.00 0.40 1.22
CA ALA A 49 13.08 0.98 2.17
C ALA A 49 13.34 0.39 3.55
N SER A 50 13.61 1.25 4.54
CA SER A 50 13.85 0.79 5.89
C SER A 50 12.66 1.03 6.79
N ARG A 51 11.80 1.97 6.47
CA ARG A 51 10.58 2.18 7.24
C ARG A 51 9.45 2.53 6.31
N VAL A 52 8.34 1.84 6.43
CA VAL A 52 7.20 1.99 5.52
C VAL A 52 5.93 2.11 6.34
N SER A 53 5.13 3.11 6.03
CA SER A 53 3.82 3.27 6.63
C SER A 53 2.81 2.44 5.83
N VAL A 54 1.93 1.74 6.52
CA VAL A 54 0.89 0.93 5.90
C VAL A 54 -0.44 1.46 6.36
N GLN A 55 -1.32 1.77 5.43
CA GLN A 55 -2.65 2.27 5.77
C GLN A 55 -3.70 1.51 4.99
N LEU A 56 -4.72 1.05 5.69
CA LEU A 56 -5.88 0.44 5.07
C LEU A 56 -6.92 1.54 4.95
N GLN A 57 -7.35 1.84 3.75
CA GLN A 57 -8.24 2.98 3.50
C GLN A 57 -9.49 2.55 2.79
N LEU A 58 -10.57 3.29 3.01
CA LEU A 58 -11.79 3.11 2.25
C LEU A 58 -11.64 3.78 0.90
N THR A 59 -12.20 3.16 -0.13
CA THR A 59 -12.15 3.72 -1.47
C THR A 59 -13.32 4.64 -1.75
N ASP A 60 -14.32 4.66 -0.86
CA ASP A 60 -15.53 5.43 -1.06
C ASP A 60 -15.20 6.92 -1.08
N PRO A 61 -15.47 7.62 -2.18
CA PRO A 61 -15.17 9.05 -2.25
C PRO A 61 -15.98 9.90 -1.29
N ALA A 62 -17.09 9.38 -0.80
CA ALA A 62 -17.89 10.11 0.19
C ALA A 62 -17.32 10.02 1.60
N ALA A 63 -16.35 9.14 1.84
CA ALA A 63 -15.75 9.04 3.16
C ALA A 63 -14.89 10.26 3.43
N LYS A 64 -15.03 10.83 4.61
CA LYS A 64 -14.21 11.98 4.98
C LYS A 64 -12.81 11.51 5.27
N SER A 65 -11.85 12.40 5.12
CA SER A 65 -10.46 12.00 5.24
C SER A 65 -10.15 11.34 6.55
N ARG A 66 -10.71 11.80 7.65
CA ARG A 66 -10.43 11.20 8.94
C ARG A 66 -11.06 9.82 9.08
N ASN A 67 -12.12 9.54 8.34
CA ASN A 67 -12.78 8.26 8.41
C ASN A 67 -12.31 7.32 7.32
N ARG A 68 -11.50 7.80 6.41
CA ARG A 68 -11.06 6.98 5.31
C ARG A 68 -10.02 5.97 5.74
N ILE A 69 -9.19 6.31 6.71
CA ILE A 69 -8.16 5.42 7.18
C ILE A 69 -8.75 4.51 8.24
N VAL A 70 -8.85 3.22 7.91
CA VAL A 70 -9.43 2.24 8.80
C VAL A 70 -8.37 1.69 9.75
N LYS A 71 -7.15 1.52 9.27
CA LYS A 71 -6.10 0.94 10.07
C LYS A 71 -4.78 1.46 9.56
N LYS A 72 -3.83 1.67 10.45
CA LYS A 72 -2.55 2.16 10.03
C LYS A 72 -1.45 1.68 10.94
N GLY A 73 -0.27 1.54 10.40
CA GLY A 73 0.87 1.11 11.18
C GLY A 73 2.14 1.36 10.40
N GLU A 74 3.26 1.03 11.00
CA GLU A 74 4.55 1.18 10.35
C GLU A 74 5.31 -0.10 10.49
N LYS A 75 6.03 -0.48 9.45
CA LYS A 75 6.83 -1.70 9.45
C LYS A 75 8.22 -1.41 8.93
N ASP A 76 9.16 -2.25 9.34
CA ASP A 76 10.52 -2.13 8.86
C ASP A 76 10.63 -2.91 7.57
N GLY A 77 10.79 -2.25 6.47
CA GLY A 77 10.98 -2.89 5.18
C GLY A 77 9.70 -2.99 4.37
N LEU A 78 9.86 -2.97 3.06
CA LEU A 78 8.74 -2.92 2.15
C LEU A 78 7.98 -4.24 2.10
N TYR A 79 8.69 -5.35 2.05
CA TYR A 79 8.01 -6.63 1.94
C TYR A 79 7.22 -6.98 3.19
N THR A 80 7.74 -6.64 4.35
CA THR A 80 7.01 -6.82 5.59
C THR A 80 5.74 -5.98 5.57
N ALA A 81 5.86 -4.75 5.11
CA ALA A 81 4.70 -3.86 5.03
C ALA A 81 3.66 -4.41 4.05
N LEU A 82 4.09 -4.93 2.91
CA LEU A 82 3.18 -5.51 1.94
C LEU A 82 2.46 -6.72 2.50
N ASP A 83 3.17 -7.55 3.25
CA ASP A 83 2.55 -8.71 3.85
C ASP A 83 1.45 -8.33 4.81
N PHE A 84 1.70 -7.38 5.68
CA PHE A 84 0.68 -6.93 6.61
C PHE A 84 -0.47 -6.25 5.88
N GLY A 85 -0.15 -5.47 4.86
CA GLY A 85 -1.18 -4.81 4.07
C GLY A 85 -2.07 -5.82 3.36
N SER A 86 -1.49 -6.88 2.83
CA SER A 86 -2.28 -7.90 2.13
C SER A 86 -3.22 -8.61 3.08
N VAL A 87 -2.78 -8.90 4.30
CA VAL A 87 -3.61 -9.55 5.28
C VAL A 87 -4.76 -8.62 5.69
N TRP A 88 -4.44 -7.36 5.93
CA TRP A 88 -5.48 -6.39 6.31
C TRP A 88 -6.53 -6.26 5.21
N LEU A 89 -6.08 -6.20 3.96
CA LEU A 89 -7.00 -6.05 2.85
C LEU A 89 -7.87 -7.29 2.69
N ASP A 90 -7.26 -8.46 2.77
CA ASP A 90 -8.02 -9.70 2.66
C ASP A 90 -9.08 -9.79 3.74
N ARG A 91 -8.75 -9.43 4.95
CA ARG A 91 -9.71 -9.49 6.04
C ARG A 91 -10.82 -8.46 5.87
N ALA A 92 -10.47 -7.28 5.41
CA ALA A 92 -11.46 -6.23 5.20
C ALA A 92 -12.45 -6.62 4.12
N LEU A 93 -11.97 -7.22 3.04
CA LEU A 93 -12.84 -7.58 1.93
C LEU A 93 -13.63 -8.85 2.24
N ALA A 94 -13.06 -9.76 3.01
CA ALA A 94 -13.77 -10.98 3.35
C ALA A 94 -14.78 -10.78 4.46
N GLY A 95 -14.59 -9.78 5.28
CA GLY A 95 -15.46 -9.57 6.42
C GLY A 95 -16.70 -8.77 6.14
N LYS A 96 -17.03 -8.55 4.87
CA LYS A 96 -18.18 -7.75 4.58
C LYS A 96 -19.47 -8.44 4.69
#